data_d1303bcd343e5519ec65ddf55c92fc48
#
_entry.id   d1303bcd343e5519ec65ddf55c92fc48
#
_cell.length_a   1.000
_cell.length_b   1.000
_cell.length_c   1.000
_cell.angle_alpha   90.00
_cell.angle_beta   90.00
_cell.angle_gamma   90.00
#
_symmetry.space_group_name_H-M   'P 1'
#
loop_
_entity.id
_entity.type
_entity.pdbx_description
1 polymer ?
#
loop_
_entity_poly.entity_id
_entity_poly.type
_entity_poly.pdbx_seq_one_letter_code
_entity_poly.pdbx_strand_id
1 'polypeptide(L)'
;AFIGKVGNDFFGEQLRVAIKEVGIDDTGLCTDEKIHTTLAMVHTYPDGDRDFSFYRNPGADMMLNKAEICEDILKNTKIFHFGTLSMTHEGVREATKEAIHIAEEAGAIISFDPNLRPPLWESMEEARKQVLYGLGHCQILKISDNEIQWLTGEEDYSDGVNWIRERYQIPLILVSMGREGSRAYYNEMMVEVKPFLQENTIETTGAGDTFCGCVLHYVCEHGINGLKEENLAEMLTFANAAASIITTRKGA
;
A
#
# COMPACT_ATOMS: atom_id res chain seq x y z
N ALA A 1 12.39 7.23 -1.99
CA ALA A 1 12.24 8.12 -0.84
C ALA A 1 11.04 7.72 0.01
N PHE A 2 11.02 8.09 1.27
CA PHE A 2 9.91 7.86 2.19
C PHE A 2 9.43 9.21 2.75
N ILE A 3 8.10 9.42 2.73
CA ILE A 3 7.45 10.60 3.33
C ILE A 3 6.63 10.13 4.53
N GLY A 4 6.88 10.71 5.71
CA GLY A 4 6.19 10.32 6.92
C GLY A 4 6.67 11.09 8.14
N LYS A 5 6.22 10.68 9.33
CA LYS A 5 6.61 11.32 10.58
C LYS A 5 6.77 10.30 11.70
N VAL A 6 7.82 10.43 12.46
CA VAL A 6 8.15 9.63 13.66
C VAL A 6 8.32 10.54 14.86
N GLY A 7 8.27 9.99 16.06
CA GLY A 7 8.56 10.74 17.28
C GLY A 7 10.06 10.95 17.50
N ASN A 8 10.41 11.95 18.29
CA ASN A 8 11.77 12.13 18.82
C ASN A 8 11.98 11.13 19.98
N ASP A 9 12.07 9.84 19.62
CA ASP A 9 12.22 8.73 20.56
C ASP A 9 13.07 7.59 19.97
N PHE A 10 13.37 6.59 20.80
CA PHE A 10 14.18 5.45 20.40
C PHE A 10 13.62 4.72 19.16
N PHE A 11 12.31 4.54 19.05
CA PHE A 11 11.69 3.83 17.94
C PHE A 11 11.76 4.65 16.65
N GLY A 12 11.57 5.97 16.73
CA GLY A 12 11.72 6.87 15.59
C GLY A 12 13.13 6.87 15.04
N GLU A 13 14.15 6.85 15.92
CA GLU A 13 15.54 6.74 15.49
C GLU A 13 15.81 5.37 14.83
N GLN A 14 15.33 4.27 15.42
CA GLN A 14 15.49 2.93 14.83
C GLN A 14 14.88 2.84 13.43
N LEU A 15 13.68 3.40 13.22
CA LEU A 15 13.03 3.43 11.91
C LEU A 15 13.86 4.25 10.90
N ARG A 16 14.38 5.42 11.31
CA ARG A 16 15.23 6.25 10.45
C ARG A 16 16.51 5.52 10.05
N VAL A 17 17.15 4.84 11.00
CA VAL A 17 18.34 4.02 10.71
C VAL A 17 17.99 2.90 9.73
N ALA A 18 16.91 2.16 9.98
CA ALA A 18 16.51 1.03 9.14
C ALA A 18 16.25 1.44 7.68
N ILE A 19 15.54 2.53 7.44
CA ILE A 19 15.30 2.99 6.05
C ILE A 19 16.58 3.46 5.36
N LYS A 20 17.52 4.08 6.09
CA LYS A 20 18.83 4.46 5.55
C LYS A 20 19.71 3.26 5.21
N GLU A 21 19.73 2.24 6.05
CA GLU A 21 20.52 1.03 5.82
C GLU A 21 20.13 0.28 4.54
N VAL A 22 18.86 0.36 4.15
CA VAL A 22 18.37 -0.20 2.88
C VAL A 22 18.43 0.79 1.71
N GLY A 23 19.01 1.96 1.91
CA GLY A 23 19.23 2.96 0.85
C GLY A 23 17.97 3.80 0.49
N ILE A 24 16.96 3.83 1.35
CA ILE A 24 15.80 4.70 1.16
C ILE A 24 16.16 6.13 1.60
N ASP A 25 15.86 7.11 0.76
CA ASP A 25 16.00 8.53 1.07
C ASP A 25 14.99 8.93 2.16
N ASP A 26 15.50 9.39 3.30
CA ASP A 26 14.75 9.82 4.47
C ASP A 26 14.53 11.34 4.57
N THR A 27 14.83 12.08 3.51
CA THR A 27 14.64 13.55 3.47
C THR A 27 13.20 13.97 3.78
N GLY A 28 12.22 13.15 3.38
CA GLY A 28 10.79 13.34 3.67
C GLY A 28 10.33 12.79 5.02
N LEU A 29 11.21 12.21 5.85
CA LEU A 29 10.86 11.69 7.17
C LEU A 29 11.03 12.78 8.23
N CYS A 30 9.91 13.33 8.70
CA CYS A 30 9.85 14.35 9.75
C CYS A 30 9.95 13.74 11.15
N THR A 31 10.28 14.58 12.13
CA THR A 31 10.30 14.21 13.55
C THR A 31 9.31 15.08 14.34
N ASP A 32 8.51 14.46 15.19
CA ASP A 32 7.65 15.16 16.13
C ASP A 32 8.34 15.21 17.50
N GLU A 33 8.46 16.43 18.08
CA GLU A 33 9.15 16.63 19.35
C GLU A 33 8.30 16.27 20.58
N LYS A 34 6.99 16.04 20.40
CA LYS A 34 6.05 15.84 21.51
C LYS A 34 5.30 14.55 21.46
N ILE A 35 5.01 14.05 20.26
CA ILE A 35 4.19 12.86 20.04
C ILE A 35 5.10 11.70 19.69
N HIS A 36 4.89 10.58 20.38
CA HIS A 36 5.71 9.40 20.22
C HIS A 36 5.44 8.65 18.92
N THR A 37 6.44 7.91 18.49
CA THR A 37 6.31 6.98 17.36
C THR A 37 5.19 5.99 17.62
N THR A 38 4.35 5.74 16.64
CA THR A 38 3.30 4.71 16.69
C THR A 38 3.93 3.33 16.86
N LEU A 39 3.36 2.53 17.76
CA LEU A 39 3.74 1.14 17.95
C LEU A 39 2.58 0.22 17.53
N ALA A 40 2.90 -0.78 16.75
CA ALA A 40 1.99 -1.89 16.43
C ALA A 40 2.55 -3.18 17.07
N MET A 41 1.88 -3.67 18.09
CA MET A 41 2.23 -4.93 18.72
C MET A 41 1.53 -6.06 18.00
N VAL A 42 2.29 -7.00 17.48
CA VAL A 42 1.76 -8.16 16.74
C VAL A 42 1.66 -9.35 17.66
N HIS A 43 0.48 -9.93 17.77
CA HIS A 43 0.25 -11.20 18.44
C HIS A 43 0.00 -12.28 17.37
N THR A 44 0.84 -13.29 17.33
CA THR A 44 0.70 -14.42 16.40
C THR A 44 0.07 -15.60 17.12
N TYR A 45 -1.00 -16.15 16.56
CA TYR A 45 -1.69 -17.34 17.07
C TYR A 45 -1.03 -18.63 16.59
N PRO A 46 -1.28 -19.79 17.25
CA PRO A 46 -0.68 -21.07 16.86
C PRO A 46 -1.08 -21.58 15.47
N ASP A 47 -2.20 -21.11 14.93
CA ASP A 47 -2.68 -21.43 13.58
C ASP A 47 -2.05 -20.56 12.48
N GLY A 48 -1.16 -19.61 12.88
CA GLY A 48 -0.49 -18.68 11.99
C GLY A 48 -1.28 -17.40 11.71
N ASP A 49 -2.48 -17.25 12.30
CA ASP A 49 -3.21 -15.98 12.29
C ASP A 49 -2.58 -14.96 13.24
N ARG A 50 -2.93 -13.70 13.08
CA ARG A 50 -2.34 -12.60 13.82
C ARG A 50 -3.36 -11.53 14.18
N ASP A 51 -3.12 -10.89 15.30
CA ASP A 51 -3.86 -9.72 15.75
C ASP A 51 -2.90 -8.57 16.05
N PHE A 52 -3.41 -7.33 15.98
CA PHE A 52 -2.62 -6.12 16.16
C PHE A 52 -3.20 -5.27 17.28
N SER A 53 -2.33 -4.84 18.19
CA SER A 53 -2.65 -3.81 19.16
C SER A 53 -1.88 -2.53 18.80
N PHE A 54 -2.59 -1.46 18.49
CA PHE A 54 -2.00 -0.19 18.08
C PHE A 54 -1.93 0.80 19.23
N TYR A 55 -0.74 1.31 19.49
CA TYR A 55 -0.49 2.45 20.37
C TYR A 55 -0.31 3.70 19.51
N ARG A 56 -1.45 4.28 19.09
CA ARG A 56 -1.56 5.36 18.10
C ARG A 56 -2.66 6.36 18.48
N ASN A 57 -2.60 6.89 19.73
CA ASN A 57 -3.66 7.80 20.21
C ASN A 57 -3.09 9.03 20.97
N PRO A 58 -2.56 10.05 20.24
CA PRO A 58 -2.12 10.03 18.84
C PRO A 58 -0.76 9.37 18.67
N GLY A 59 -0.44 8.99 17.43
CA GLY A 59 0.90 8.63 17.01
C GLY A 59 1.53 9.74 16.17
N ALA A 60 2.86 9.83 16.14
CA ALA A 60 3.57 10.88 15.41
C ALA A 60 3.22 10.90 13.91
N ASP A 61 2.98 9.74 13.31
CA ASP A 61 2.57 9.60 11.91
C ASP A 61 1.26 10.33 11.58
N MET A 62 0.34 10.45 12.56
CA MET A 62 -0.92 11.18 12.41
C MET A 62 -0.72 12.71 12.38
N MET A 63 0.43 13.19 12.87
CA MET A 63 0.75 14.61 13.02
C MET A 63 1.47 15.20 11.80
N LEU A 64 1.73 14.40 10.76
CA LEU A 64 2.25 14.92 9.51
C LEU A 64 1.25 15.93 8.92
N ASN A 65 1.73 17.09 8.51
CA ASN A 65 0.90 18.15 7.96
C ASN A 65 1.43 18.65 6.60
N LYS A 66 0.61 19.41 5.88
CA LYS A 66 0.93 19.92 4.53
C LYS A 66 2.27 20.67 4.45
N ALA A 67 2.59 21.46 5.46
CA ALA A 67 3.81 22.26 5.45
C ALA A 67 5.10 21.43 5.61
N GLU A 68 4.97 20.16 6.00
CA GLU A 68 6.08 19.21 6.16
C GLU A 68 6.30 18.34 4.91
N ILE A 69 5.43 18.46 3.91
CA ILE A 69 5.58 17.70 2.66
C ILE A 69 6.76 18.22 1.86
N CYS A 70 7.71 17.33 1.56
CA CYS A 70 8.87 17.64 0.73
C CYS A 70 8.47 17.62 -0.76
N GLU A 71 8.11 18.79 -1.30
CA GLU A 71 7.66 18.93 -2.69
C GLU A 71 8.70 18.44 -3.71
N ASP A 72 9.99 18.66 -3.44
CA ASP A 72 11.07 18.27 -4.36
C ASP A 72 11.13 16.76 -4.58
N ILE A 73 10.83 15.95 -3.55
CA ILE A 73 10.72 14.48 -3.70
C ILE A 73 9.56 14.15 -4.65
N LEU A 74 8.40 14.77 -4.46
CA LEU A 74 7.20 14.49 -5.24
C LEU A 74 7.33 14.95 -6.70
N LYS A 75 7.92 16.12 -6.93
CA LYS A 75 8.15 16.66 -8.28
C LYS A 75 9.13 15.84 -9.11
N ASN A 76 9.98 15.03 -8.47
CA ASN A 76 10.96 14.20 -9.13
C ASN A 76 10.65 12.69 -9.07
N THR A 77 9.47 12.31 -8.53
CA THR A 77 9.10 10.89 -8.42
C THR A 77 8.49 10.36 -9.73
N LYS A 78 8.74 9.08 -10.03
CA LYS A 78 8.08 8.38 -11.14
C LYS A 78 6.75 7.78 -10.70
N ILE A 79 6.70 7.25 -9.47
CA ILE A 79 5.51 6.64 -8.89
C ILE A 79 5.37 7.16 -7.46
N PHE A 80 4.21 7.71 -7.12
CA PHE A 80 3.83 8.01 -5.76
C PHE A 80 2.88 6.94 -5.25
N HIS A 81 3.28 6.22 -4.22
CA HIS A 81 2.48 5.14 -3.59
C HIS A 81 1.95 5.59 -2.24
N PHE A 82 0.68 5.32 -1.96
CA PHE A 82 0.06 5.57 -0.66
C PHE A 82 -0.98 4.51 -0.31
N GLY A 83 -1.32 4.46 0.98
CA GLY A 83 -2.38 3.60 1.51
C GLY A 83 -3.28 4.36 2.47
N THR A 84 -4.29 3.67 3.02
CA THR A 84 -5.31 4.33 3.86
C THR A 84 -4.84 4.68 5.27
N LEU A 85 -3.72 4.15 5.75
CA LEU A 85 -3.19 4.50 7.08
C LEU A 85 -2.90 6.00 7.21
N SER A 86 -2.40 6.63 6.15
CA SER A 86 -2.19 8.07 6.07
C SER A 86 -3.46 8.88 5.81
N MET A 87 -4.63 8.22 5.77
CA MET A 87 -5.93 8.86 5.56
C MET A 87 -6.85 8.80 6.82
N THR A 88 -6.38 8.17 7.90
CA THR A 88 -7.18 7.88 9.10
C THR A 88 -7.43 9.11 9.98
N HIS A 89 -6.58 10.13 9.93
CA HIS A 89 -6.65 11.34 10.74
C HIS A 89 -6.58 12.60 9.87
N GLU A 90 -7.29 13.66 10.24
CA GLU A 90 -7.45 14.87 9.43
C GLU A 90 -6.10 15.48 9.00
N GLY A 91 -5.15 15.66 9.91
CA GLY A 91 -3.86 16.28 9.62
C GLY A 91 -3.08 15.54 8.55
N VAL A 92 -2.81 14.25 8.76
CA VAL A 92 -2.06 13.41 7.81
C VAL A 92 -2.85 13.15 6.52
N ARG A 93 -4.19 13.13 6.60
CA ARG A 93 -5.06 13.01 5.43
C ARG A 93 -4.88 14.19 4.47
N GLU A 94 -4.91 15.39 4.99
CA GLU A 94 -4.72 16.60 4.20
C GLU A 94 -3.28 16.69 3.64
N ALA A 95 -2.28 16.26 4.40
CA ALA A 95 -0.91 16.12 3.90
C ALA A 95 -0.80 15.10 2.76
N THR A 96 -1.47 13.96 2.90
CA THR A 96 -1.50 12.91 1.85
C THR A 96 -2.19 13.42 0.58
N LYS A 97 -3.32 14.12 0.71
CA LYS A 97 -4.02 14.72 -0.44
C LYS A 97 -3.15 15.75 -1.15
N GLU A 98 -2.43 16.58 -0.41
CA GLU A 98 -1.49 17.54 -0.98
C GLU A 98 -0.36 16.82 -1.73
N ALA A 99 0.20 15.75 -1.14
CA ALA A 99 1.23 14.96 -1.79
C ALA A 99 0.74 14.30 -3.10
N ILE A 100 -0.49 13.78 -3.11
CA ILE A 100 -1.13 13.25 -4.33
C ILE A 100 -1.22 14.34 -5.39
N HIS A 101 -1.74 15.51 -5.03
CA HIS A 101 -1.91 16.62 -5.96
C HIS A 101 -0.58 17.08 -6.59
N ILE A 102 0.46 17.27 -5.77
CA ILE A 102 1.80 17.64 -6.26
C ILE A 102 2.37 16.57 -7.21
N ALA A 103 2.22 15.29 -6.86
CA ALA A 103 2.71 14.19 -7.67
C ALA A 103 1.95 14.08 -9.02
N GLU A 104 0.62 14.28 -9.01
CA GLU A 104 -0.20 14.33 -10.23
C GLU A 104 0.21 15.49 -11.15
N GLU A 105 0.39 16.69 -10.61
CA GLU A 105 0.84 17.86 -11.37
C GLU A 105 2.24 17.65 -11.97
N ALA A 106 3.09 16.89 -11.30
CA ALA A 106 4.41 16.50 -11.80
C ALA A 106 4.37 15.37 -12.82
N GLY A 107 3.20 14.76 -13.08
CA GLY A 107 3.04 13.66 -14.04
C GLY A 107 3.49 12.29 -13.48
N ALA A 108 3.61 12.13 -12.18
CA ALA A 108 3.88 10.85 -11.57
C ALA A 108 2.69 9.88 -11.70
N ILE A 109 2.98 8.60 -11.76
CA ILE A 109 1.96 7.54 -11.65
C ILE A 109 1.55 7.44 -10.18
N ILE A 110 0.25 7.52 -9.88
CA ILE A 110 -0.26 7.33 -8.54
C ILE A 110 -0.61 5.86 -8.34
N SER A 111 -0.04 5.25 -7.31
CA SER A 111 -0.32 3.88 -6.88
C SER A 111 -1.03 3.88 -5.54
N PHE A 112 -2.08 3.09 -5.43
CA PHE A 112 -2.89 2.99 -4.23
C PHE A 112 -3.08 1.54 -3.79
N ASP A 113 -2.84 1.28 -2.50
CA ASP A 113 -3.23 0.05 -1.80
C ASP A 113 -4.08 0.46 -0.60
N PRO A 114 -5.40 0.18 -0.57
CA PRO A 114 -6.24 0.51 0.59
C PRO A 114 -5.62 0.01 1.89
N ASN A 115 -5.12 -1.21 1.90
CA ASN A 115 -4.48 -1.85 3.05
C ASN A 115 -5.23 -1.56 4.36
N LEU A 116 -6.54 -1.82 4.32
CA LEU A 116 -7.50 -1.39 5.31
C LEU A 116 -7.23 -2.02 6.69
N ARG A 117 -7.23 -1.18 7.71
CA ARG A 117 -7.12 -1.59 9.11
C ARG A 117 -8.33 -1.06 9.89
N PRO A 118 -9.46 -1.79 9.92
CA PRO A 118 -10.72 -1.33 10.53
C PRO A 118 -10.56 -0.72 11.93
N PRO A 119 -9.74 -1.28 12.84
CA PRO A 119 -9.58 -0.74 14.20
C PRO A 119 -8.98 0.69 14.28
N LEU A 120 -8.41 1.19 13.18
CA LEU A 120 -7.78 2.52 13.14
C LEU A 120 -8.72 3.62 12.61
N TRP A 121 -9.95 3.26 12.26
CA TRP A 121 -10.92 4.19 11.71
C TRP A 121 -11.99 4.56 12.73
N GLU A 122 -12.43 5.80 12.71
CA GLU A 122 -13.57 6.27 13.52
C GLU A 122 -14.87 5.58 13.10
N SER A 123 -15.01 5.32 11.79
CA SER A 123 -16.13 4.56 11.23
C SER A 123 -15.75 3.91 9.89
N MET A 124 -16.41 2.83 9.55
CA MET A 124 -16.24 2.17 8.24
C MET A 124 -16.79 3.01 7.09
N GLU A 125 -17.70 3.94 7.37
CA GLU A 125 -18.19 4.91 6.39
C GLU A 125 -17.09 5.90 6.02
N GLU A 126 -16.36 6.44 7.00
CA GLU A 126 -15.21 7.32 6.73
C GLU A 126 -14.09 6.56 6.02
N ALA A 127 -13.80 5.32 6.43
CA ALA A 127 -12.85 4.46 5.71
C ALA A 127 -13.23 4.31 4.24
N ARG A 128 -14.50 3.98 3.96
CA ARG A 128 -15.03 3.84 2.60
C ARG A 128 -14.86 5.13 1.79
N LYS A 129 -15.18 6.26 2.37
CA LYS A 129 -15.03 7.56 1.72
C LYS A 129 -13.58 7.83 1.30
N GLN A 130 -12.61 7.50 2.16
CA GLN A 130 -11.20 7.71 1.82
C GLN A 130 -10.67 6.67 0.82
N VAL A 131 -11.17 5.43 0.85
CA VAL A 131 -10.87 4.45 -0.20
C VAL A 131 -11.39 4.93 -1.56
N LEU A 132 -12.65 5.39 -1.63
CA LEU A 132 -13.21 5.95 -2.87
C LEU A 132 -12.45 7.18 -3.37
N TYR A 133 -11.93 8.01 -2.47
CA TYR A 133 -11.04 9.11 -2.82
C TYR A 133 -9.76 8.57 -3.50
N GLY A 134 -9.09 7.58 -2.89
CA GLY A 134 -7.89 6.97 -3.47
C GLY A 134 -8.12 6.36 -4.86
N LEU A 135 -9.27 5.69 -5.07
CA LEU A 135 -9.66 5.16 -6.38
C LEU A 135 -9.81 6.25 -7.45
N GLY A 136 -10.24 7.46 -7.05
CA GLY A 136 -10.40 8.59 -7.96
C GLY A 136 -9.09 9.18 -8.48
N HIS A 137 -7.96 8.85 -7.86
CA HIS A 137 -6.65 9.43 -8.17
C HIS A 137 -5.63 8.42 -8.72
N CYS A 138 -5.80 7.11 -8.46
CA CYS A 138 -4.77 6.15 -8.80
C CYS A 138 -4.83 5.64 -10.25
N GLN A 139 -3.65 5.33 -10.81
CA GLN A 139 -3.48 4.60 -12.06
C GLN A 139 -3.11 3.14 -11.83
N ILE A 140 -2.60 2.82 -10.64
CA ILE A 140 -2.33 1.46 -10.20
C ILE A 140 -3.09 1.25 -8.90
N LEU A 141 -4.01 0.30 -8.90
CA LEU A 141 -4.70 -0.17 -7.70
C LEU A 141 -4.20 -1.57 -7.35
N LYS A 142 -3.70 -1.78 -6.15
CA LYS A 142 -3.62 -3.11 -5.56
C LYS A 142 -4.71 -3.19 -4.49
N ILE A 143 -5.50 -4.24 -4.52
CA ILE A 143 -6.58 -4.49 -3.56
C ILE A 143 -6.62 -5.97 -3.20
N SER A 144 -6.93 -6.30 -1.96
CA SER A 144 -7.08 -7.70 -1.55
C SER A 144 -8.50 -8.22 -1.83
N ASP A 145 -8.65 -9.54 -1.83
CA ASP A 145 -9.91 -10.26 -1.95
C ASP A 145 -10.97 -9.75 -0.96
N ASN A 146 -10.62 -9.66 0.32
CA ASN A 146 -11.53 -9.18 1.35
C ASN A 146 -11.90 -7.69 1.18
N GLU A 147 -10.96 -6.88 0.73
CA GLU A 147 -11.20 -5.45 0.52
C GLU A 147 -12.12 -5.19 -0.67
N ILE A 148 -11.95 -5.94 -1.77
CA ILE A 148 -12.81 -5.78 -2.94
C ILE A 148 -14.24 -6.19 -2.62
N GLN A 149 -14.44 -7.29 -1.88
CA GLN A 149 -15.77 -7.72 -1.41
C GLN A 149 -16.40 -6.69 -0.48
N TRP A 150 -15.64 -6.19 0.50
CA TRP A 150 -16.12 -5.15 1.41
C TRP A 150 -16.50 -3.86 0.69
N LEU A 151 -15.72 -3.47 -0.32
CA LEU A 151 -15.91 -2.21 -1.03
C LEU A 151 -17.13 -2.27 -1.98
N THR A 152 -17.28 -3.37 -2.71
CA THR A 152 -18.21 -3.50 -3.82
C THR A 152 -19.47 -4.27 -3.45
N GLY A 153 -19.38 -5.19 -2.49
CA GLY A 153 -20.42 -6.14 -2.15
C GLY A 153 -20.49 -7.36 -3.08
N GLU A 154 -19.59 -7.43 -4.08
CA GLU A 154 -19.53 -8.53 -5.04
C GLU A 154 -18.70 -9.70 -4.49
N GLU A 155 -19.16 -10.93 -4.71
CA GLU A 155 -18.44 -12.15 -4.33
C GLU A 155 -17.38 -12.53 -5.38
N ASP A 156 -17.68 -12.32 -6.67
CA ASP A 156 -16.73 -12.56 -7.75
C ASP A 156 -15.79 -11.36 -7.92
N TYR A 157 -14.50 -11.63 -8.01
CA TYR A 157 -13.47 -10.59 -8.11
C TYR A 157 -13.55 -9.80 -9.42
N SER A 158 -13.95 -10.45 -10.52
CA SER A 158 -14.12 -9.77 -11.81
C SER A 158 -15.31 -8.84 -11.79
N ASP A 159 -16.41 -9.22 -11.14
CA ASP A 159 -17.56 -8.34 -10.94
C ASP A 159 -17.19 -7.16 -10.04
N GLY A 160 -16.42 -7.40 -8.97
CA GLY A 160 -15.88 -6.34 -8.13
C GLY A 160 -14.97 -5.38 -8.91
N VAL A 161 -14.09 -5.88 -9.77
CA VAL A 161 -13.26 -5.06 -10.66
C VAL A 161 -14.10 -4.28 -11.66
N ASN A 162 -15.13 -4.89 -12.24
CA ASN A 162 -16.05 -4.21 -13.14
C ASN A 162 -16.78 -3.07 -12.44
N TRP A 163 -17.27 -3.32 -11.20
CA TRP A 163 -17.86 -2.28 -10.36
C TRP A 163 -16.93 -1.06 -10.18
N ILE A 164 -15.62 -1.31 -9.94
CA ILE A 164 -14.61 -0.26 -9.82
C ILE A 164 -14.43 0.45 -11.16
N ARG A 165 -14.26 -0.28 -12.26
CA ARG A 165 -13.99 0.27 -13.60
C ARG A 165 -15.13 1.11 -14.16
N GLU A 166 -16.36 0.76 -13.85
CA GLU A 166 -17.55 1.55 -14.24
C GLU A 166 -17.54 2.97 -13.65
N ARG A 167 -16.82 3.17 -12.54
CA ARG A 167 -16.80 4.41 -11.75
C ARG A 167 -15.48 5.14 -11.81
N TYR A 168 -14.39 4.41 -12.02
CA TYR A 168 -13.02 4.92 -11.98
C TYR A 168 -12.21 4.39 -13.15
N GLN A 169 -11.47 5.27 -13.81
CA GLN A 169 -10.61 4.90 -14.94
C GLN A 169 -9.21 4.48 -14.45
N ILE A 170 -9.11 3.30 -13.86
CA ILE A 170 -7.85 2.76 -13.33
C ILE A 170 -7.26 1.79 -14.36
N PRO A 171 -6.13 2.13 -15.01
CA PRO A 171 -5.52 1.30 -16.05
C PRO A 171 -5.10 -0.08 -15.58
N LEU A 172 -4.48 -0.19 -14.40
CA LEU A 172 -3.96 -1.43 -13.84
C LEU A 172 -4.57 -1.71 -12.47
N ILE A 173 -5.35 -2.79 -12.37
CA ILE A 173 -5.92 -3.26 -11.12
C ILE A 173 -5.34 -4.64 -10.81
N LEU A 174 -4.83 -4.80 -9.60
CA LEU A 174 -4.24 -6.02 -9.08
C LEU A 174 -5.08 -6.51 -7.91
N VAL A 175 -5.55 -7.76 -7.99
CA VAL A 175 -6.27 -8.41 -6.90
C VAL A 175 -5.36 -9.48 -6.29
N SER A 176 -4.97 -9.31 -5.02
CA SER A 176 -4.24 -10.30 -4.26
C SER A 176 -5.22 -11.21 -3.52
N MET A 177 -5.11 -12.54 -3.74
CA MET A 177 -6.07 -13.54 -3.27
C MET A 177 -5.42 -14.55 -2.30
N GLY A 178 -4.39 -14.10 -1.57
CA GLY A 178 -3.70 -14.92 -0.59
C GLY A 178 -3.21 -16.26 -1.17
N ARG A 179 -3.74 -17.37 -0.67
CA ARG A 179 -3.37 -18.72 -1.11
C ARG A 179 -3.92 -19.11 -2.47
N GLU A 180 -4.73 -18.28 -3.10
CA GLU A 180 -5.26 -18.51 -4.45
C GLU A 180 -4.39 -17.83 -5.52
N GLY A 181 -3.46 -16.97 -5.12
CA GLY A 181 -2.55 -16.27 -6.02
C GLY A 181 -2.94 -14.82 -6.27
N SER A 182 -2.88 -14.38 -7.52
CA SER A 182 -3.20 -12.99 -7.87
C SER A 182 -3.76 -12.87 -9.27
N ARG A 183 -4.53 -11.79 -9.50
CA ARG A 183 -5.02 -11.39 -10.82
C ARG A 183 -4.55 -9.98 -11.15
N ALA A 184 -4.23 -9.75 -12.41
CA ALA A 184 -4.03 -8.41 -12.97
C ALA A 184 -5.08 -8.16 -14.03
N TYR A 185 -5.69 -6.99 -13.97
CA TYR A 185 -6.65 -6.50 -14.95
C TYR A 185 -6.06 -5.24 -15.60
N TYR A 186 -5.87 -5.30 -16.91
CA TYR A 186 -5.34 -4.17 -17.70
C TYR A 186 -6.10 -4.07 -19.01
N ASN A 187 -6.79 -2.95 -19.24
CA ASN A 187 -7.77 -2.83 -20.31
C ASN A 187 -8.78 -4.01 -20.27
N GLU A 188 -9.00 -4.68 -21.40
CA GLU A 188 -9.86 -5.86 -21.51
C GLU A 188 -9.16 -7.18 -21.11
N MET A 189 -7.87 -7.13 -20.79
CA MET A 189 -7.09 -8.30 -20.41
C MET A 189 -7.25 -8.63 -18.92
N MET A 190 -7.34 -9.91 -18.61
CA MET A 190 -7.22 -10.44 -17.26
C MET A 190 -6.21 -11.60 -17.28
N VAL A 191 -5.23 -11.52 -16.41
CA VAL A 191 -4.23 -12.56 -16.22
C VAL A 191 -4.29 -13.03 -14.78
N GLU A 192 -4.35 -14.34 -14.58
CA GLU A 192 -4.28 -14.97 -13.25
C GLU A 192 -3.00 -15.77 -13.14
N VAL A 193 -2.30 -15.64 -12.02
CA VAL A 193 -1.11 -16.41 -11.69
C VAL A 193 -1.30 -17.08 -10.34
N LYS A 194 -1.05 -18.39 -10.30
CA LYS A 194 -1.15 -19.21 -9.10
C LYS A 194 -0.07 -18.84 -8.07
N PRO A 195 -0.32 -19.09 -6.78
CA PRO A 195 0.65 -18.79 -5.73
C PRO A 195 1.83 -19.76 -5.75
N PHE A 196 2.94 -19.32 -5.17
CA PHE A 196 4.06 -20.19 -4.80
C PHE A 196 3.92 -20.52 -3.31
N LEU A 197 3.25 -21.63 -2.99
CA LEU A 197 3.01 -22.04 -1.61
C LEU A 197 4.31 -22.55 -0.97
N GLN A 198 4.60 -22.08 0.25
CA GLN A 198 5.74 -22.51 1.06
C GLN A 198 5.25 -23.43 2.19
N GLU A 199 5.93 -24.56 2.37
CA GLU A 199 5.64 -25.49 3.46
C GLU A 199 6.04 -24.94 4.83
N ASN A 200 7.02 -24.04 4.85
CA ASN A 200 7.61 -23.42 6.04
C ASN A 200 7.15 -21.97 6.25
N THR A 201 5.91 -21.65 5.87
CA THR A 201 5.32 -20.33 6.16
C THR A 201 5.30 -20.08 7.67
N ILE A 202 5.88 -18.96 8.09
CA ILE A 202 5.92 -18.50 9.48
C ILE A 202 4.80 -17.49 9.74
N GLU A 203 4.71 -16.47 8.88
CA GLU A 203 3.69 -15.43 8.95
C GLU A 203 3.49 -14.78 7.57
N THR A 204 2.43 -13.99 7.41
CA THR A 204 2.09 -13.35 6.13
C THR A 204 2.26 -11.83 6.15
N THR A 205 2.89 -11.29 7.21
CA THR A 205 3.18 -9.85 7.31
C THR A 205 4.11 -9.43 6.18
N GLY A 206 3.83 -8.29 5.54
CA GLY A 206 4.63 -7.78 4.43
C GLY A 206 4.47 -8.50 3.09
N ALA A 207 3.72 -9.62 3.00
CA ALA A 207 3.54 -10.31 1.73
C ALA A 207 2.82 -9.43 0.68
N GLY A 208 1.77 -8.70 1.09
CA GLY A 208 1.05 -7.76 0.23
C GLY A 208 1.93 -6.58 -0.19
N ASP A 209 2.71 -6.04 0.74
CA ASP A 209 3.62 -4.92 0.48
C ASP A 209 4.76 -5.33 -0.46
N THR A 210 5.33 -6.54 -0.25
CA THR A 210 6.34 -7.13 -1.16
C THR A 210 5.78 -7.34 -2.55
N PHE A 211 4.58 -7.91 -2.66
CA PHE A 211 3.88 -8.07 -3.94
C PHE A 211 3.72 -6.73 -4.65
N CYS A 212 3.19 -5.72 -3.95
CA CYS A 212 3.00 -4.39 -4.49
C CYS A 212 4.34 -3.76 -4.92
N GLY A 213 5.36 -3.84 -4.08
CA GLY A 213 6.70 -3.32 -4.38
C GLY A 213 7.29 -3.92 -5.66
N CYS A 214 7.14 -5.24 -5.88
CA CYS A 214 7.58 -5.91 -7.10
C CYS A 214 6.83 -5.41 -8.35
N VAL A 215 5.51 -5.23 -8.23
CA VAL A 215 4.72 -4.66 -9.33
C VAL A 215 5.15 -3.23 -9.66
N LEU A 216 5.32 -2.39 -8.63
CA LEU A 216 5.76 -1.00 -8.83
C LEU A 216 7.17 -0.93 -9.45
N HIS A 217 8.07 -1.83 -9.03
CA HIS A 217 9.39 -1.95 -9.66
C HIS A 217 9.26 -2.30 -11.16
N TYR A 218 8.45 -3.31 -11.50
CA TYR A 218 8.21 -3.68 -12.90
C TYR A 218 7.70 -2.50 -13.72
N VAL A 219 6.71 -1.77 -13.20
CA VAL A 219 6.16 -0.57 -13.87
C VAL A 219 7.20 0.56 -13.97
N CYS A 220 8.07 0.74 -12.97
CA CYS A 220 9.18 1.70 -13.03
C CYS A 220 10.16 1.42 -14.17
N GLU A 221 10.41 0.14 -14.47
CA GLU A 221 11.35 -0.30 -15.52
C GLU A 221 10.72 -0.28 -16.92
N HIS A 222 9.45 -0.72 -17.04
CA HIS A 222 8.81 -0.98 -18.33
C HIS A 222 7.73 0.05 -18.69
N GLY A 223 7.30 0.90 -17.76
CA GLY A 223 6.15 1.77 -17.90
C GLY A 223 4.83 1.05 -17.70
N ILE A 224 3.76 1.84 -17.60
CA ILE A 224 2.39 1.31 -17.43
C ILE A 224 1.67 1.15 -18.78
N ASN A 225 2.14 1.82 -19.83
CA ASN A 225 1.46 1.86 -21.12
C ASN A 225 1.90 0.72 -22.02
N GLY A 226 0.93 0.10 -22.72
CA GLY A 226 1.21 -0.92 -23.72
C GLY A 226 1.58 -2.29 -23.15
N LEU A 227 1.26 -2.56 -21.87
CA LEU A 227 1.43 -3.87 -21.27
C LEU A 227 0.62 -4.92 -22.03
N LYS A 228 1.23 -6.08 -22.26
CA LYS A 228 0.63 -7.25 -22.90
C LYS A 228 0.39 -8.34 -21.86
N GLU A 229 -0.32 -9.38 -22.25
CA GLU A 229 -0.61 -10.53 -21.40
C GLU A 229 0.65 -11.18 -20.83
N GLU A 230 1.71 -11.32 -21.66
CA GLU A 230 2.99 -11.88 -21.26
C GLU A 230 3.68 -11.00 -20.18
N ASN A 231 3.61 -9.67 -20.32
CA ASN A 231 4.16 -8.74 -19.33
C ASN A 231 3.43 -8.85 -17.99
N LEU A 232 2.09 -8.96 -18.01
CA LEU A 232 1.28 -9.11 -16.81
C LEU A 232 1.58 -10.46 -16.12
N ALA A 233 1.72 -11.54 -16.90
CA ALA A 233 2.06 -12.86 -16.38
C ALA A 233 3.46 -12.88 -15.73
N GLU A 234 4.45 -12.28 -16.37
CA GLU A 234 5.82 -12.15 -15.85
C GLU A 234 5.82 -11.35 -14.54
N MET A 235 5.21 -10.18 -14.54
CA MET A 235 5.09 -9.29 -13.39
C MET A 235 4.44 -10.00 -12.19
N LEU A 236 3.28 -10.65 -12.40
CA LEU A 236 2.59 -11.38 -11.33
C LEU A 236 3.37 -12.59 -10.84
N THR A 237 4.05 -13.33 -11.75
CA THR A 237 4.88 -14.49 -11.38
C THR A 237 6.00 -14.06 -10.44
N PHE A 238 6.72 -12.99 -10.80
CA PHE A 238 7.79 -12.45 -9.96
C PHE A 238 7.25 -11.94 -8.61
N ALA A 239 6.15 -11.17 -8.61
CA ALA A 239 5.55 -10.62 -7.41
C ALA A 239 5.04 -11.72 -6.46
N ASN A 240 4.35 -12.75 -6.99
CA ASN A 240 3.89 -13.90 -6.19
C ASN A 240 5.07 -14.69 -5.59
N ALA A 241 6.15 -14.90 -6.35
CA ALA A 241 7.33 -15.59 -5.86
C ALA A 241 8.00 -14.82 -4.72
N ALA A 242 8.21 -13.52 -4.88
CA ALA A 242 8.78 -12.66 -3.84
C ALA A 242 7.91 -12.62 -2.59
N ALA A 243 6.59 -12.42 -2.75
CA ALA A 243 5.63 -12.45 -1.65
C ALA A 243 5.63 -13.79 -0.90
N SER A 244 5.81 -14.91 -1.60
CA SER A 244 5.90 -16.22 -0.96
C SER A 244 7.18 -16.38 -0.12
N ILE A 245 8.30 -15.85 -0.57
CA ILE A 245 9.57 -15.90 0.15
C ILE A 245 9.50 -15.11 1.47
N ILE A 246 8.88 -13.93 1.46
CA ILE A 246 8.77 -13.14 2.69
C ILE A 246 7.96 -13.86 3.78
N THR A 247 6.98 -14.69 3.43
CA THR A 247 6.20 -15.45 4.41
C THR A 247 7.01 -16.48 5.20
N THR A 248 8.22 -16.81 4.75
CA THR A 248 9.15 -17.72 5.46
C THR A 248 10.07 -17.01 6.44
N ARG A 249 9.91 -15.69 6.60
CA ARG A 249 10.72 -14.85 7.48
C ARG A 249 9.86 -14.24 8.59
N LYS A 250 10.49 -13.80 9.66
CA LYS A 250 9.83 -13.05 10.73
C LYS A 250 9.93 -11.55 10.46
N GLY A 251 8.83 -10.87 10.67
CA GLY A 251 8.72 -9.44 10.45
C GLY A 251 8.40 -9.08 8.99
N ALA A 252 8.21 -7.80 8.75
CA ALA A 252 7.93 -7.24 7.44
C ALA A 252 9.16 -6.53 6.88
#